data_a4a333592b3517736a1fe96a41ba6f95
#
_entry.id   a4a333592b3517736a1fe96a41ba6f95
#
_cell.length_a   1.000
_cell.length_b   1.000
_cell.length_c   1.000
_cell.angle_alpha   90.00
_cell.angle_beta   90.00
_cell.angle_gamma   90.00
#
_symmetry.space_group_name_H-M   'P 1'
#
loop_
_entity.id
_entity.type
_entity.pdbx_description
1 polymer ?
#
loop_
_entity_poly.entity_id
_entity_poly.type
_entity_poly.pdbx_seq_one_letter_code
_entity_poly.pdbx_strand_id
1 'polypeptide(L)'
;MRAALQHQRWRDPYYAPIWLASKLSGLVNHEVGIKLPRHAKAIAAKEMLPHAFYQTLFKFAFVRNPWDLQVSSYHHIRRERPHLLKAEESFEAFLRRKLDPSREWQYHIDTSITPQTDYLIDLNGNLIVDFIGHYETLQQDFDHCCQRIGVPGIELPHRRKAEDRLVYREYYTPDTQALVSRAFARDIEMLGYEF
;
A
#
# COMPACT_ATOMS: atom_id res chain seq x y z
N MET A 1 5.36 10.10 12.93
CA MET A 1 5.54 10.40 11.50
C MET A 1 4.90 11.71 11.05
N ARG A 2 3.60 11.98 11.27
CA ARG A 2 2.97 13.26 10.83
C ARG A 2 3.65 14.53 11.38
N ALA A 3 4.06 14.57 12.64
CA ALA A 3 4.64 15.77 13.26
C ALA A 3 6.07 16.09 12.77
N ALA A 4 6.94 15.10 12.58
CA ALA A 4 8.31 15.31 12.11
C ALA A 4 8.35 15.79 10.64
N LEU A 5 7.46 15.25 9.79
CA LEU A 5 7.29 15.71 8.41
C LEU A 5 6.72 17.13 8.33
N GLN A 6 5.98 17.56 9.36
CA GLN A 6 5.37 18.90 9.39
C GLN A 6 6.42 20.00 9.56
N HIS A 7 7.48 19.78 10.33
CA HIS A 7 8.53 20.79 10.59
C HIS A 7 9.44 21.08 9.39
N GLN A 8 9.73 20.09 8.57
CA GLN A 8 10.55 20.24 7.36
C GLN A 8 9.77 20.86 6.19
N ARG A 9 8.46 20.66 6.14
CA ARG A 9 7.57 21.14 5.08
C ARG A 9 7.52 22.66 4.93
N TRP A 10 7.71 23.42 6.02
CA TRP A 10 7.72 24.90 5.98
C TRP A 10 8.95 25.49 5.30
N ARG A 11 10.01 24.71 5.08
CA ARG A 11 11.23 25.14 4.37
C ARG A 11 11.16 24.87 2.87
N ASP A 12 10.15 24.14 2.40
CA ASP A 12 9.98 23.84 0.98
C ASP A 12 9.16 24.96 0.31
N PRO A 13 9.73 25.69 -0.66
CA PRO A 13 9.05 26.80 -1.32
C PRO A 13 7.79 26.38 -2.10
N TYR A 14 7.67 25.09 -2.45
CA TYR A 14 6.49 24.56 -3.15
C TYR A 14 5.39 24.07 -2.20
N TYR A 15 5.75 23.71 -0.97
CA TYR A 15 4.77 23.19 -0.01
C TYR A 15 3.81 24.25 0.51
N ALA A 16 4.32 25.46 0.83
CA ALA A 16 3.50 26.51 1.39
C ALA A 16 2.33 26.92 0.47
N PRO A 17 2.50 27.13 -0.85
CA PRO A 17 1.39 27.41 -1.76
C PRO A 17 0.38 26.27 -1.85
N ILE A 18 0.83 25.02 -1.92
CA ILE A 18 -0.05 23.84 -1.99
C ILE A 18 -0.84 23.68 -0.69
N TRP A 19 -0.18 23.83 0.46
CA TRP A 19 -0.83 23.77 1.76
C TRP A 19 -1.84 24.92 1.95
N LEU A 20 -1.47 26.14 1.56
CA LEU A 20 -2.34 27.31 1.64
C LEU A 20 -3.56 27.14 0.74
N ALA A 21 -3.39 26.71 -0.50
CA ALA A 21 -4.48 26.39 -1.41
C ALA A 21 -5.41 25.30 -0.82
N SER A 22 -4.86 24.27 -0.20
CA SER A 22 -5.63 23.23 0.49
C SER A 22 -6.42 23.74 1.70
N LYS A 23 -5.91 24.75 2.42
CA LYS A 23 -6.59 25.38 3.57
C LYS A 23 -7.65 26.39 3.12
N LEU A 24 -7.34 27.19 2.12
CA LEU A 24 -8.28 28.16 1.55
C LEU A 24 -9.49 27.46 0.89
N SER A 25 -9.30 26.30 0.29
CA SER A 25 -10.40 25.50 -0.28
C SER A 25 -11.43 25.05 0.76
N GLY A 26 -11.00 24.82 2.01
CA GLY A 26 -11.92 24.53 3.12
C GLY A 26 -12.78 25.71 3.56
N LEU A 27 -12.32 26.94 3.30
CA LEU A 27 -13.06 28.17 3.67
C LEU A 27 -14.14 28.55 2.66
N VAL A 28 -14.01 28.13 1.40
CA VAL A 28 -14.97 28.46 0.31
C VAL A 28 -15.90 27.31 -0.05
N ASN A 29 -15.97 26.27 0.75
CA ASN A 29 -16.79 25.08 0.52
C ASN A 29 -16.53 24.36 -0.83
N HIS A 30 -15.39 24.64 -1.47
CA HIS A 30 -14.89 23.99 -2.67
C HIS A 30 -13.54 23.35 -2.35
N GLU A 31 -13.40 22.06 -2.58
CA GLU A 31 -12.11 21.37 -2.44
C GLU A 31 -11.19 21.76 -3.62
N VAL A 32 -10.62 22.97 -3.56
CA VAL A 32 -9.57 23.41 -4.48
C VAL A 32 -8.23 23.05 -3.86
N GLY A 33 -7.87 21.80 -3.92
CA GLY A 33 -6.58 21.33 -3.42
C GLY A 33 -6.28 19.92 -3.93
N ILE A 34 -4.99 19.63 -4.09
CA ILE A 34 -4.58 18.27 -4.46
C ILE A 34 -4.78 17.37 -3.24
N LYS A 35 -5.90 16.67 -3.19
CA LYS A 35 -6.19 15.65 -2.19
C LYS A 35 -6.02 14.29 -2.81
N LEU A 36 -4.85 13.70 -2.58
CA LEU A 36 -4.64 12.32 -2.99
C LEU A 36 -5.50 11.40 -2.12
N PRO A 37 -6.29 10.50 -2.71
CA PRO A 37 -7.04 9.48 -1.99
C PRO A 37 -6.11 8.61 -1.14
N ARG A 38 -6.65 7.98 -0.08
CA ARG A 38 -5.87 7.12 0.82
C ARG A 38 -5.13 6.00 0.08
N HIS A 39 -5.71 5.48 -0.98
CA HIS A 39 -5.18 4.42 -1.82
C HIS A 39 -4.90 4.92 -3.25
N ALA A 40 -4.37 6.16 -3.36
CA ALA A 40 -3.96 6.68 -4.65
C ALA A 40 -2.77 5.89 -5.18
N LYS A 41 -2.81 5.57 -6.47
CA LYS A 41 -1.66 5.02 -7.20
C LYS A 41 -0.61 6.12 -7.41
N ALA A 42 0.67 5.79 -7.52
CA ALA A 42 1.75 6.75 -7.75
C ALA A 42 1.53 7.63 -8.98
N ILE A 43 0.87 7.09 -10.01
CA ILE A 43 0.48 7.83 -11.22
C ILE A 43 -0.39 9.05 -10.88
N ALA A 44 -1.26 8.98 -9.87
CA ALA A 44 -2.09 10.11 -9.48
C ALA A 44 -1.24 11.29 -8.98
N ALA A 45 -0.17 11.02 -8.23
CA ALA A 45 0.76 12.06 -7.80
C ALA A 45 1.54 12.65 -9.00
N LYS A 46 1.96 11.80 -9.95
CA LYS A 46 2.67 12.19 -11.17
C LYS A 46 1.84 13.16 -12.02
N GLU A 47 0.54 12.87 -12.18
CA GLU A 47 -0.37 13.66 -13.04
C GLU A 47 -0.95 14.90 -12.35
N MET A 48 -1.10 14.88 -11.02
CA MET A 48 -1.74 15.96 -10.27
C MET A 48 -0.77 17.00 -9.74
N LEU A 49 0.51 16.66 -9.56
CA LEU A 49 1.52 17.60 -9.06
C LEU A 49 2.20 18.35 -10.22
N PRO A 50 2.63 19.61 -10.02
CA PRO A 50 3.48 20.27 -10.99
C PRO A 50 4.72 19.44 -11.31
N HIS A 51 5.02 19.25 -12.59
CA HIS A 51 6.09 18.34 -13.03
C HIS A 51 7.43 18.64 -12.36
N ALA A 52 7.83 19.91 -12.31
CA ALA A 52 9.09 20.30 -11.66
C ALA A 52 9.13 19.91 -10.17
N PHE A 53 8.00 20.06 -9.46
CA PHE A 53 7.90 19.65 -8.06
C PHE A 53 7.92 18.12 -7.91
N TYR A 54 7.17 17.39 -8.75
CA TYR A 54 7.17 15.93 -8.72
C TYR A 54 8.58 15.35 -8.90
N GLN A 55 9.40 15.95 -9.76
CA GLN A 55 10.78 15.51 -10.00
C GLN A 55 11.70 15.70 -8.78
N THR A 56 11.41 16.63 -7.88
CA THR A 56 12.19 16.85 -6.66
C THR A 56 11.83 15.89 -5.53
N LEU A 57 10.72 15.18 -5.65
CA LEU A 57 10.25 14.28 -4.60
C LEU A 57 11.05 12.97 -4.60
N PHE A 58 11.41 12.49 -3.42
CA PHE A 58 11.79 11.11 -3.21
C PHE A 58 10.51 10.27 -3.05
N LYS A 59 10.23 9.43 -4.02
CA LYS A 59 9.03 8.61 -4.10
C LYS A 59 9.35 7.19 -3.67
N PHE A 60 8.69 6.71 -2.65
CA PHE A 60 8.90 5.36 -2.14
C PHE A 60 7.60 4.67 -1.79
N ALA A 61 7.62 3.36 -1.82
CA ALA A 61 6.51 2.51 -1.41
C ALA A 61 7.04 1.30 -0.63
N PHE A 62 6.13 0.67 0.12
CA PHE A 62 6.41 -0.60 0.78
C PHE A 62 5.51 -1.67 0.19
N VAL A 63 6.10 -2.80 -0.13
CA VAL A 63 5.43 -3.98 -0.66
C VAL A 63 5.60 -5.16 0.30
N ARG A 64 4.83 -6.20 0.10
CA ARG A 64 4.84 -7.40 0.93
C ARG A 64 4.71 -8.63 0.07
N ASN A 65 5.29 -9.74 0.51
CA ASN A 65 5.12 -11.03 -0.14
C ASN A 65 3.62 -11.30 -0.42
N PRO A 66 3.22 -11.55 -1.69
CA PRO A 66 1.82 -11.67 -2.07
C PRO A 66 1.06 -12.75 -1.30
N TRP A 67 1.68 -13.89 -1.01
CA TRP A 67 1.06 -14.96 -0.23
C TRP A 67 0.87 -14.54 1.23
N ASP A 68 1.87 -13.93 1.84
CA ASP A 68 1.77 -13.41 3.19
C ASP A 68 0.74 -12.28 3.32
N LEU A 69 0.61 -11.45 2.27
CA LEU A 69 -0.40 -10.40 2.18
C LEU A 69 -1.83 -10.97 2.20
N GLN A 70 -2.09 -12.10 1.51
CA GLN A 70 -3.41 -12.73 1.51
C GLN A 70 -3.77 -13.30 2.88
N VAL A 71 -2.84 -13.94 3.57
CA VAL A 71 -3.05 -14.41 4.95
C VAL A 71 -3.30 -13.22 5.90
N SER A 72 -2.52 -12.16 5.76
CA SER A 72 -2.73 -10.93 6.54
C SER A 72 -4.10 -10.30 6.29
N SER A 73 -4.54 -10.29 5.04
CA SER A 73 -5.88 -9.80 4.66
C SER A 73 -6.99 -10.63 5.29
N TYR A 74 -6.87 -11.96 5.29
CA TYR A 74 -7.84 -12.87 5.93
C TYR A 74 -7.98 -12.57 7.42
N HIS A 75 -6.87 -12.50 8.16
CA HIS A 75 -6.89 -12.19 9.59
C HIS A 75 -7.41 -10.77 9.88
N HIS A 76 -7.07 -9.81 9.03
CA HIS A 76 -7.59 -8.45 9.15
C HIS A 76 -9.11 -8.41 8.98
N ILE A 77 -9.65 -9.07 7.95
CA ILE A 77 -11.08 -9.13 7.69
C ILE A 77 -11.78 -9.88 8.83
N ARG A 78 -11.25 -11.02 9.27
CA ARG A 78 -11.80 -11.79 10.38
C ARG A 78 -11.93 -10.98 11.66
N ARG A 79 -10.95 -10.14 11.96
CA ARG A 79 -10.94 -9.32 13.17
C ARG A 79 -11.76 -8.03 13.06
N GLU A 80 -11.56 -7.29 11.99
CA GLU A 80 -12.10 -5.93 11.88
C GLU A 80 -13.43 -5.88 11.12
N ARG A 81 -13.74 -6.92 10.33
CA ARG A 81 -14.88 -6.97 9.42
C ARG A 81 -15.48 -8.37 9.26
N PRO A 82 -15.82 -9.03 10.38
CA PRO A 82 -16.28 -10.42 10.35
C PRO A 82 -17.54 -10.63 9.47
N HIS A 83 -18.34 -9.60 9.30
CA HIS A 83 -19.52 -9.62 8.41
C HIS A 83 -19.20 -9.85 6.91
N LEU A 84 -17.91 -9.69 6.52
CA LEU A 84 -17.45 -9.97 5.16
C LEU A 84 -17.01 -11.43 4.97
N LEU A 85 -16.93 -12.20 6.04
CA LEU A 85 -16.71 -13.65 5.98
C LEU A 85 -18.05 -14.37 6.04
N LYS A 86 -18.11 -15.53 5.39
CA LYS A 86 -19.16 -16.51 5.63
C LYS A 86 -18.92 -17.16 6.99
N ALA A 87 -19.98 -17.69 7.61
CA ALA A 87 -19.84 -18.38 8.89
C ALA A 87 -18.78 -19.49 8.79
N GLU A 88 -17.81 -19.49 9.70
CA GLU A 88 -16.72 -20.45 9.77
C GLU A 88 -15.89 -20.63 8.46
N GLU A 89 -15.84 -19.59 7.63
CA GLU A 89 -15.10 -19.63 6.37
C GLU A 89 -13.60 -19.85 6.62
N SER A 90 -13.07 -20.96 6.09
CA SER A 90 -11.63 -21.26 6.13
C SER A 90 -10.84 -20.26 5.27
N PHE A 91 -9.51 -20.17 5.50
CA PHE A 91 -8.62 -19.36 4.66
C PHE A 91 -8.73 -19.76 3.17
N GLU A 92 -8.75 -21.06 2.89
CA GLU A 92 -8.87 -21.55 1.51
C GLU A 92 -10.18 -21.12 0.85
N ALA A 93 -11.31 -21.31 1.54
CA ALA A 93 -12.63 -20.90 1.02
C ALA A 93 -12.70 -19.39 0.80
N PHE A 94 -12.20 -18.61 1.75
CA PHE A 94 -12.07 -17.16 1.62
C PHE A 94 -11.22 -16.76 0.42
N LEU A 95 -10.05 -17.37 0.24
CA LEU A 95 -9.12 -17.05 -0.83
C LEU A 95 -9.73 -17.35 -2.21
N ARG A 96 -10.34 -18.53 -2.37
CA ARG A 96 -11.02 -18.90 -3.62
C ARG A 96 -12.15 -17.94 -3.95
N ARG A 97 -13.00 -17.62 -2.99
CA ARG A 97 -14.07 -16.63 -3.17
C ARG A 97 -13.52 -15.23 -3.45
N LYS A 98 -12.50 -14.81 -2.74
CA LYS A 98 -11.87 -13.50 -2.91
C LYS A 98 -11.30 -13.30 -4.30
N LEU A 99 -10.67 -14.33 -4.87
CA LEU A 99 -10.02 -14.30 -6.17
C LEU A 99 -10.93 -14.75 -7.33
N ASP A 100 -12.20 -15.05 -7.06
CA ASP A 100 -13.18 -15.37 -8.09
C ASP A 100 -13.55 -14.10 -8.88
N PRO A 101 -13.30 -14.06 -10.20
CA PRO A 101 -13.64 -12.90 -11.02
C PRO A 101 -15.15 -12.62 -11.12
N SER A 102 -15.98 -13.63 -10.87
CA SER A 102 -17.45 -13.52 -10.97
C SER A 102 -18.11 -13.00 -9.70
N ARG A 103 -17.39 -12.84 -8.60
CA ARG A 103 -17.94 -12.33 -7.35
C ARG A 103 -18.39 -10.88 -7.47
N GLU A 104 -19.39 -10.52 -6.70
CA GLU A 104 -19.81 -9.13 -6.56
C GLU A 104 -18.67 -8.25 -6.02
N TRP A 105 -18.60 -7.03 -6.53
CA TRP A 105 -17.63 -6.03 -6.07
C TRP A 105 -17.85 -5.69 -4.58
N GLN A 106 -16.76 -5.66 -3.83
CA GLN A 106 -16.76 -5.32 -2.41
C GLN A 106 -15.45 -4.56 -2.07
N TYR A 107 -15.57 -3.30 -1.71
CA TYR A 107 -14.44 -2.36 -1.55
C TYR A 107 -13.23 -2.93 -0.80
N HIS A 108 -13.45 -3.51 0.39
CA HIS A 108 -12.32 -4.00 1.22
C HIS A 108 -11.66 -5.27 0.70
N ILE A 109 -12.37 -6.05 -0.08
CA ILE A 109 -11.84 -7.23 -0.76
C ILE A 109 -11.12 -6.77 -2.03
N ASP A 110 -11.76 -5.94 -2.83
CA ASP A 110 -11.24 -5.50 -4.12
C ASP A 110 -9.94 -4.69 -4.00
N THR A 111 -9.84 -3.80 -3.01
CA THR A 111 -8.59 -3.07 -2.75
C THR A 111 -7.43 -3.98 -2.33
N SER A 112 -7.70 -5.17 -1.80
CA SER A 112 -6.69 -6.13 -1.35
C SER A 112 -6.31 -7.18 -2.38
N ILE A 113 -6.95 -7.18 -3.56
CA ILE A 113 -6.56 -8.01 -4.71
C ILE A 113 -5.94 -7.22 -5.85
N THR A 114 -5.94 -5.90 -5.77
CA THR A 114 -5.20 -5.07 -6.72
C THR A 114 -3.71 -5.37 -6.58
N PRO A 115 -3.02 -5.74 -7.67
CA PRO A 115 -1.58 -5.95 -7.63
C PRO A 115 -0.84 -4.75 -7.04
N GLN A 116 0.15 -4.99 -6.19
CA GLN A 116 0.93 -3.94 -5.57
C GLN A 116 1.69 -3.12 -6.61
N THR A 117 2.17 -3.77 -7.66
CA THR A 117 2.82 -3.14 -8.80
C THR A 117 1.95 -2.10 -9.49
N ASP A 118 0.63 -2.27 -9.51
CA ASP A 118 -0.30 -1.29 -10.09
C ASP A 118 -0.27 0.07 -9.36
N TYR A 119 0.20 0.09 -8.12
CA TYR A 119 0.37 1.32 -7.35
C TYR A 119 1.67 2.05 -7.66
N LEU A 120 2.64 1.39 -8.30
CA LEU A 120 4.03 1.83 -8.46
C LEU A 120 4.38 2.24 -9.87
N ILE A 121 3.51 1.99 -10.84
CA ILE A 121 3.79 2.15 -12.27
C ILE A 121 2.97 3.28 -12.89
N ASP A 122 3.44 3.75 -14.05
CA ASP A 122 2.69 4.63 -14.94
C ASP A 122 1.80 3.83 -15.95
N LEU A 123 1.13 4.57 -16.83
CA LEU A 123 0.24 3.96 -17.84
C LEU A 123 0.98 3.10 -18.87
N ASN A 124 2.30 3.25 -19.00
CA ASN A 124 3.15 2.46 -19.88
C ASN A 124 3.74 1.23 -19.17
N GLY A 125 3.45 1.06 -17.88
CA GLY A 125 3.98 -0.03 -17.05
C GLY A 125 5.38 0.22 -16.48
N ASN A 126 5.93 1.43 -16.62
CA ASN A 126 7.23 1.78 -16.05
C ASN A 126 7.10 2.11 -14.56
N LEU A 127 8.06 1.66 -13.74
CA LEU A 127 8.17 2.06 -12.35
C LEU A 127 8.39 3.57 -12.24
N ILE A 128 7.61 4.22 -11.39
CA ILE A 128 7.66 5.67 -11.16
C ILE A 128 7.91 6.02 -9.69
N VAL A 129 8.43 5.08 -8.93
CA VAL A 129 8.93 5.26 -7.57
C VAL A 129 10.46 5.08 -7.56
N ASP A 130 11.12 5.79 -6.66
CA ASP A 130 12.59 5.81 -6.57
C ASP A 130 13.13 4.71 -5.66
N PHE A 131 12.28 4.17 -4.77
CA PHE A 131 12.63 3.10 -3.85
C PHE A 131 11.42 2.24 -3.50
N ILE A 132 11.64 0.93 -3.44
CA ILE A 132 10.66 -0.07 -3.01
C ILE A 132 11.23 -0.78 -1.78
N GLY A 133 10.64 -0.51 -0.62
CA GLY A 133 10.94 -1.22 0.61
C GLY A 133 10.05 -2.46 0.77
N HIS A 134 10.52 -3.46 1.50
CA HIS A 134 9.83 -4.71 1.74
C HIS A 134 9.31 -4.76 3.17
N TYR A 135 8.11 -5.29 3.35
CA TYR A 135 7.52 -5.49 4.67
C TYR A 135 8.37 -6.43 5.54
N GLU A 136 9.04 -7.35 4.91
CA GLU A 136 9.92 -8.35 5.52
C GLU A 136 11.17 -7.72 6.17
N THR A 137 11.61 -6.58 5.66
CA THR A 137 12.73 -5.76 6.16
C THR A 137 12.28 -4.35 6.55
N LEU A 138 11.02 -4.20 6.97
CA LEU A 138 10.32 -2.93 7.09
C LEU A 138 11.08 -1.86 7.88
N GLN A 139 11.70 -2.21 9.03
CA GLN A 139 12.44 -1.23 9.82
C GLN A 139 13.67 -0.74 9.09
N GLN A 140 14.46 -1.65 8.52
CA GLN A 140 15.68 -1.33 7.78
C GLN A 140 15.38 -0.43 6.57
N ASP A 141 14.38 -0.81 5.78
CA ASP A 141 13.98 -0.06 4.59
C ASP A 141 13.36 1.29 4.95
N PHE A 142 12.65 1.37 6.07
CA PHE A 142 12.13 2.62 6.60
C PHE A 142 13.25 3.56 7.06
N ASP A 143 14.27 3.04 7.73
CA ASP A 143 15.44 3.81 8.15
C ASP A 143 16.20 4.36 6.94
N HIS A 144 16.32 3.56 5.87
CA HIS A 144 16.86 4.03 4.59
C HIS A 144 16.04 5.21 4.03
N CYS A 145 14.72 5.11 4.02
CA CYS A 145 13.86 6.23 3.60
C CYS A 145 14.07 7.47 4.47
N CYS A 146 14.17 7.30 5.79
CA CYS A 146 14.42 8.41 6.72
C CYS A 146 15.75 9.11 6.41
N GLN A 147 16.82 8.37 6.17
CA GLN A 147 18.12 8.92 5.77
C GLN A 147 18.03 9.70 4.47
N ARG A 148 17.35 9.16 3.45
CA ARG A 148 17.19 9.80 2.13
C ARG A 148 16.44 11.13 2.20
N ILE A 149 15.45 11.24 3.10
CA ILE A 149 14.65 12.49 3.27
C ILE A 149 15.20 13.38 4.40
N GLY A 150 16.30 13.02 5.04
CA GLY A 150 16.97 13.82 6.07
C GLY A 150 16.17 13.95 7.38
N VAL A 151 15.42 12.91 7.76
CA VAL A 151 14.70 12.88 9.05
C VAL A 151 15.28 11.81 9.97
N PRO A 152 15.22 11.99 11.31
CA PRO A 152 15.65 10.97 12.25
C PRO A 152 14.89 9.66 12.04
N GLY A 153 15.60 8.53 12.15
CA GLY A 153 14.98 7.21 12.22
C GLY A 153 14.07 7.10 13.44
N ILE A 154 12.97 6.38 13.30
CA ILE A 154 12.00 6.12 14.38
C ILE A 154 11.73 4.63 14.39
N GLU A 155 11.81 4.00 15.56
CA GLU A 155 11.40 2.62 15.73
C GLU A 155 9.90 2.48 15.40
N LEU A 156 9.60 1.62 14.43
CA LEU A 156 8.22 1.39 14.00
C LEU A 156 7.49 0.53 15.03
N PRO A 157 6.35 0.99 15.57
CA PRO A 157 5.60 0.20 16.52
C PRO A 157 5.01 -1.04 15.86
N HIS A 158 5.23 -2.20 16.45
CA HIS A 158 4.58 -3.45 16.07
C HIS A 158 3.08 -3.38 16.39
N ARG A 159 2.29 -2.83 15.48
CA ARG A 159 0.83 -2.75 15.62
C ARG A 159 0.17 -3.91 14.86
N ARG A 160 -0.84 -4.52 15.49
CA ARG A 160 -1.73 -5.52 14.89
C ARG A 160 -1.05 -6.86 14.56
N LYS A 161 -0.11 -7.31 15.39
CA LYS A 161 0.35 -8.70 15.34
C LYS A 161 -0.86 -9.59 15.68
N ALA A 162 -1.24 -10.45 14.75
CA ALA A 162 -2.24 -11.47 15.04
C ALA A 162 -1.57 -12.51 15.92
N GLU A 163 -2.00 -12.64 17.18
CA GLU A 163 -1.40 -13.54 18.17
C GLU A 163 -1.54 -15.01 17.74
N ASP A 164 -2.62 -15.33 17.00
CA ASP A 164 -2.96 -16.69 16.54
C ASP A 164 -2.50 -16.98 15.10
N ARG A 165 -1.57 -16.18 14.56
CA ARG A 165 -1.16 -16.34 13.18
C ARG A 165 0.04 -17.28 13.06
N LEU A 166 -0.15 -18.39 12.31
CA LEU A 166 0.92 -19.27 11.89
C LEU A 166 1.82 -18.63 10.81
N VAL A 167 2.92 -19.27 10.49
CA VAL A 167 3.72 -18.92 9.31
C VAL A 167 2.85 -19.00 8.06
N TYR A 168 2.91 -18.00 7.17
CA TYR A 168 1.95 -17.91 6.06
C TYR A 168 1.92 -19.17 5.19
N ARG A 169 3.04 -19.87 5.03
CA ARG A 169 3.12 -21.11 4.25
C ARG A 169 2.19 -22.22 4.75
N GLU A 170 1.92 -22.27 6.04
CA GLU A 170 1.06 -23.28 6.67
C GLU A 170 -0.42 -23.13 6.31
N TYR A 171 -0.82 -22.01 5.74
CA TYR A 171 -2.19 -21.75 5.28
C TYR A 171 -2.45 -22.30 3.87
N TYR A 172 -1.40 -22.65 3.14
CA TYR A 172 -1.49 -22.94 1.72
C TYR A 172 -1.44 -24.44 1.41
N THR A 173 -2.32 -24.84 0.51
CA THR A 173 -2.17 -26.07 -0.28
C THR A 173 -1.44 -25.75 -1.59
N PRO A 174 -0.90 -26.74 -2.32
CA PRO A 174 -0.31 -26.48 -3.65
C PRO A 174 -1.27 -25.74 -4.60
N ASP A 175 -2.57 -26.06 -4.54
CA ASP A 175 -3.60 -25.43 -5.38
C ASP A 175 -3.80 -23.96 -5.03
N THR A 176 -3.91 -23.62 -3.74
CA THR A 176 -4.09 -22.24 -3.30
C THR A 176 -2.83 -21.41 -3.47
N GLN A 177 -1.65 -22.02 -3.32
CA GLN A 177 -0.38 -21.39 -3.67
C GLN A 177 -0.35 -21.02 -5.16
N ALA A 178 -0.67 -21.96 -6.05
CA ALA A 178 -0.74 -21.72 -7.48
C ALA A 178 -1.81 -20.69 -7.87
N LEU A 179 -2.93 -20.64 -7.13
CA LEU A 179 -3.98 -19.63 -7.35
C LEU A 179 -3.44 -18.21 -7.09
N VAL A 180 -2.73 -17.99 -5.98
CA VAL A 180 -2.12 -16.70 -5.68
C VAL A 180 -0.99 -16.38 -6.66
N SER A 181 -0.16 -17.38 -7.02
CA SER A 181 0.91 -17.19 -8.02
C SER A 181 0.37 -16.66 -9.34
N ARG A 182 -0.75 -17.18 -9.80
CA ARG A 182 -1.39 -16.69 -11.05
C ARG A 182 -2.02 -15.31 -10.88
N ALA A 183 -2.73 -15.09 -9.77
CA ALA A 183 -3.44 -13.82 -9.53
C ALA A 183 -2.48 -12.64 -9.36
N PHE A 184 -1.30 -12.88 -8.80
CA PHE A 184 -0.29 -11.86 -8.49
C PHE A 184 1.04 -12.10 -9.24
N ALA A 185 0.99 -12.75 -10.41
CA ALA A 185 2.19 -13.09 -11.19
C ALA A 185 3.07 -11.87 -11.44
N ARG A 186 2.48 -10.72 -11.75
CA ARG A 186 3.21 -9.47 -11.97
C ARG A 186 3.93 -8.97 -10.72
N ASP A 187 3.29 -9.03 -9.56
CA ASP A 187 3.92 -8.66 -8.28
C ASP A 187 5.10 -9.57 -7.97
N ILE A 188 4.92 -10.88 -8.18
CA ILE A 188 5.94 -11.89 -7.95
C ILE A 188 7.16 -11.63 -8.84
N GLU A 189 6.94 -11.44 -10.14
CA GLU A 189 8.00 -11.22 -11.11
C GLU A 189 8.72 -9.88 -10.90
N MET A 190 7.97 -8.77 -10.81
CA MET A 190 8.57 -7.43 -10.73
C MET A 190 9.20 -7.12 -9.38
N LEU A 191 8.71 -7.72 -8.30
CA LEU A 191 9.17 -7.45 -6.94
C LEU A 191 10.10 -8.56 -6.40
N GLY A 192 10.37 -9.61 -7.18
CA GLY A 192 11.32 -10.67 -6.85
C GLY A 192 10.87 -11.58 -5.70
N TYR A 193 9.56 -11.82 -5.55
CA TYR A 193 9.05 -12.65 -4.48
C TYR A 193 9.04 -14.14 -4.85
N GLU A 194 9.34 -14.96 -3.85
CA GLU A 194 9.19 -16.42 -3.87
C GLU A 194 8.27 -16.87 -2.74
N PHE A 195 7.66 -18.06 -2.94
CA PHE A 195 6.80 -18.66 -1.92
C PHE A 195 7.60 -19.09 -0.73
#